data_7e25e523493dea7dfdfdee41f60bf921
#
_entry.id   7e25e523493dea7dfdfdee41f60bf921
#
_cell.length_a   1.000
_cell.length_b   1.000
_cell.length_c   1.000
_cell.angle_alpha   90.00
_cell.angle_beta   90.00
_cell.angle_gamma   90.00
#
_symmetry.space_group_name_H-M   'P 1'
#
loop_
_entity.id
_entity.type
_entity.pdbx_description
1 polymer ?
#
loop_
_entity_poly.entity_id
_entity_poly.type
_entity_poly.pdbx_seq_one_letter_code
_entity_poly.pdbx_strand_id
1 'polypeptide(L)' 'VLIPYQANELVALFHQRGIIESEEYREAGTRLRGRIPRRLLPHFKDYQT' A
#
# COMPACT_ATOMS: atom_id res chain seq x y z
N VAL A 1 -0.63 1.38 -5.37
CA VAL A 1 -1.84 1.48 -4.56
C VAL A 1 -1.93 2.81 -3.85
N LEU A 2 -3.12 3.29 -3.64
CA LEU A 2 -3.39 4.48 -2.84
C LEU A 2 -4.15 4.03 -1.60
N ILE A 3 -3.51 4.15 -0.44
CA ILE A 3 -4.06 3.66 0.81
C ILE A 3 -4.52 4.83 1.68
N PRO A 4 -5.82 4.89 2.01
CA PRO A 4 -6.31 5.95 2.88
C PRO A 4 -5.60 5.96 4.23
N TYR A 5 -5.48 7.12 4.84
CA TYR A 5 -4.82 7.22 6.14
C TYR A 5 -5.50 6.39 7.22
N GLN A 6 -6.79 6.13 7.05
CA GLN A 6 -7.56 5.29 7.97
C GLN A 6 -7.08 3.83 7.96
N ALA A 7 -6.48 3.40 6.86
CA ALA A 7 -5.99 2.04 6.68
C ALA A 7 -4.46 1.98 6.77
N ASN A 8 -3.86 2.73 7.67
CA ASN A 8 -2.41 2.81 7.78
C ASN A 8 -1.77 1.46 8.13
N GLU A 9 -2.53 0.54 8.67
CA GLU A 9 -2.05 -0.83 8.94
C GLU A 9 -1.63 -1.52 7.65
N LEU A 10 -2.28 -1.20 6.53
CA LEU A 10 -1.90 -1.75 5.22
C LEU A 10 -0.59 -1.17 4.73
N VAL A 11 -0.32 0.09 5.05
CA VAL A 11 0.97 0.71 4.74
C VAL A 11 2.08 -0.02 5.49
N ALA A 12 1.86 -0.30 6.77
CA ALA A 12 2.82 -1.04 7.57
C ALA A 12 3.04 -2.45 7.03
N LEU A 13 1.96 -3.12 6.60
CA LEU A 13 2.04 -4.45 6.02
C LEU A 13 2.88 -4.42 4.74
N PHE A 14 2.66 -3.43 3.89
CA PHE A 14 3.42 -3.27 2.65
C PHE A 14 4.91 -3.09 2.95
N HIS A 15 5.24 -2.27 3.96
CA HIS A 15 6.62 -2.06 4.37
C HIS A 15 7.28 -3.33 4.91
N GLN A 16 6.52 -4.10 5.68
CA GLN A 16 7.06 -5.32 6.31
C GLN A 16 7.22 -6.47 5.35
N ARG A 17 6.29 -6.63 4.42
CA ARG A 17 6.22 -7.82 3.58
C ARG A 17 6.56 -7.57 2.14
N GLY A 18 6.65 -6.31 1.73
CA GLY A 18 6.89 -5.97 0.35
C GLY A 18 8.15 -5.15 0.16
N ILE A 19 8.37 -4.78 -1.10
CA ILE A 19 9.46 -3.90 -1.49
C ILE A 19 8.84 -2.62 -2.01
N ILE A 20 9.19 -1.49 -1.41
CA ILE A 20 8.63 -0.20 -1.81
C ILE A 20 9.63 0.51 -2.72
N GLU A 21 9.19 0.82 -3.93
CA GLU A 21 9.99 1.56 -4.90
C GLU A 21 9.77 3.06 -4.77
N SER A 22 8.53 3.49 -4.48
CA SER A 22 8.26 4.89 -4.22
C SER A 22 7.08 5.03 -3.26
N GLU A 23 7.08 6.14 -2.54
CA GLU A 23 6.04 6.43 -1.55
C GLU A 23 5.75 7.93 -1.60
N GLU A 24 4.47 8.28 -1.76
CA GLU A 24 4.04 9.67 -1.80
C GLU A 24 2.89 9.87 -0.84
N TYR A 25 2.93 10.97 -0.10
CA TYR A 25 1.85 11.34 0.81
C TYR A 25 0.94 12.33 0.10
N ARG A 26 -0.35 11.99 -0.01
CA ARG A 26 -1.35 12.80 -0.67
C ARG A 26 -2.51 13.07 0.26
N GLU A 27 -3.39 13.99 -0.11
CA GLU A 27 -4.57 14.30 0.69
C GLU A 27 -5.45 13.08 0.91
N ALA A 28 -5.62 12.27 -0.12
CA ALA A 28 -6.48 11.09 -0.07
C ALA A 28 -5.86 9.92 0.66
N GLY A 29 -4.54 9.93 0.86
CA GLY A 29 -3.85 8.83 1.51
C GLY A 29 -2.40 8.72 1.07
N THR A 30 -1.80 7.56 1.35
CA THR A 30 -0.43 7.27 0.98
C THR A 30 -0.40 6.45 -0.30
N ARG A 31 0.28 6.96 -1.31
CA ARG A 31 0.44 6.24 -2.56
C ARG A 31 1.74 5.44 -2.51
N LEU A 32 1.61 4.14 -2.62
CA LEU A 32 2.76 3.22 -2.59
C LEU A 32 2.92 2.55 -3.94
N ARG A 33 4.15 2.44 -4.37
CA ARG A 33 4.50 1.72 -5.57
C ARG A 33 5.61 0.73 -5.24
N GLY A 34 5.42 -0.53 -5.63
CA GLY A 34 6.39 -1.56 -5.35
C GLY A 34 5.80 -2.93 -5.57
N ARG A 35 6.33 -3.91 -4.86
CA ARG A 35 5.93 -5.30 -5.01
C ARG A 35 5.58 -5.91 -3.67
N ILE A 36 4.57 -6.77 -3.67
CA ILE A 36 4.18 -7.53 -2.50
C ILE A 36 3.94 -8.99 -2.91
N PRO A 37 4.04 -9.94 -1.96
CA PRO A 37 3.71 -11.34 -2.24
C PRO A 37 2.26 -11.45 -2.73
N ARG A 38 2.02 -12.39 -3.65
CA ARG A 38 0.69 -12.60 -4.23
C ARG A 38 -0.39 -12.82 -3.18
N ARG A 39 -0.06 -13.53 -2.11
CA ARG A 39 -1.02 -13.83 -1.05
C ARG A 39 -1.55 -12.58 -0.35
N LEU A 40 -0.82 -11.48 -0.46
CA LEU A 40 -1.23 -10.23 0.16
C LEU A 40 -2.01 -9.32 -0.78
N LEU A 41 -2.05 -9.64 -2.08
CA LEU A 41 -2.78 -8.83 -3.05
C LEU A 41 -4.24 -8.59 -2.68
N PRO A 42 -4.98 -9.58 -2.16
CA PRO A 42 -6.38 -9.34 -1.77
C PRO A 42 -6.54 -8.22 -0.74
N HIS A 43 -5.55 -8.00 0.10
CA HIS A 43 -5.61 -6.93 1.10
C HIS A 43 -5.57 -5.55 0.47
N PHE A 44 -4.99 -5.43 -0.72
CA PHE A 44 -4.83 -4.15 -1.42
C PHE A 44 -5.73 -4.01 -2.63
N LYS A 45 -6.59 -4.98 -2.87
CA LYS A 45 -7.43 -5.02 -4.07
C LYS A 45 -8.27 -3.75 -4.23
N ASP A 46 -8.84 -3.27 -3.14
CA ASP A 46 -9.73 -2.11 -3.18
C ASP A 46 -8.96 -0.79 -3.33
N TYR A 47 -7.63 -0.83 -3.22
CA TYR A 47 -6.80 0.36 -3.24
C TYR A 47 -5.88 0.43 -4.44
N GLN A 48 -5.99 -0.50 -5.36
CA GLN A 48 -5.20 -0.47 -6.58
C GLN A 48 -5.66 0.67 -7.49
N THR A 49 -4.66 1.36 -8.04
CA THR A 49 -4.92 2.47 -8.94
C THR A 49 -4.36 2.18 -10.33
#